data_4ede18a8fd82e9bcea37e9534caabae3
#
_entry.id   4ede18a8fd82e9bcea37e9534caabae3
#
_cell.length_a   1.000
_cell.length_b   1.000
_cell.length_c   1.000
_cell.angle_alpha   90.00
_cell.angle_beta   90.00
_cell.angle_gamma   90.00
#
_symmetry.space_group_name_H-M   'P 1'
#
loop_
_entity.id
_entity.type
_entity.pdbx_description
1 polymer ?
#
loop_
_entity_poly.entity_id
_entity_poly.type
_entity_poly.pdbx_seq_one_letter_code
_entity_poly.pdbx_strand_id
1 'polypeptide(L)'
;MSFLTLSHINKSFNDMPAVEDFNLNAEQGEFVSFLGPSGCGKTTTLRMIAGFELPTSGKISIAGQDLTTVPPNKRNIGMVFQSYALFPNMNVAENIGYGLRIAGKPKLEIAQRVQEMLSLIHLENFSTRYPYQLSGGQQQRVALVRALAIHPQVLLLDEPLSALDAKIRVELRQEIRRIQQQLGITTIYVTHDQEEALSLSDRVVVMSQGRMEQVGTPAEIYTYPETEFVAKFVGQINLLPVDIINPPEGLVKIGKQSVRTSRAVQHADGHALRLAIRPEELNLGHVEGANNLTGKVDAITYLGSIVRIRIDVEGQLLSMDLFNERKLQTPKIGDPFEINFDADACWLL
;
A
#
# COMPACT_ATOMS: atom_id res chain seq x y z
N MET A 1 4.29 9.84 21.02
CA MET A 1 5.53 10.51 20.55
C MET A 1 6.04 9.76 19.35
N SER A 2 6.40 10.48 18.28
CA SER A 2 6.93 9.86 17.05
C SER A 2 8.18 9.03 17.35
N PHE A 3 8.21 7.79 16.85
CA PHE A 3 9.32 6.85 17.07
C PHE A 3 10.33 6.89 15.92
N LEU A 4 9.85 6.83 14.67
CA LEU A 4 10.65 7.07 13.47
C LEU A 4 10.19 8.38 12.83
N THR A 5 11.13 9.31 12.63
CA THR A 5 10.84 10.61 12.01
C THR A 5 11.74 10.84 10.81
N LEU A 6 11.14 11.18 9.69
CA LEU A 6 11.78 11.72 8.51
C LEU A 6 11.31 13.16 8.34
N SER A 7 12.24 14.12 8.33
CA SER A 7 11.93 15.55 8.24
C SER A 7 12.63 16.20 7.06
N HIS A 8 11.85 16.73 6.12
CA HIS A 8 12.31 17.43 4.92
C HIS A 8 13.37 16.65 4.14
N ILE A 9 13.14 15.33 4.00
CA ILE A 9 14.08 14.44 3.31
C ILE A 9 14.06 14.72 1.81
N ASN A 10 15.24 15.08 1.31
CA ASN A 10 15.48 15.23 -0.12
C ASN A 10 16.62 14.31 -0.56
N LYS A 11 16.51 13.72 -1.74
CA LYS A 11 17.57 12.93 -2.37
C LYS A 11 17.62 13.21 -3.85
N SER A 12 18.79 13.58 -4.33
CA SER A 12 19.08 13.70 -5.76
C SER A 12 20.27 12.80 -6.16
N PHE A 13 20.22 12.27 -7.36
CA PHE A 13 21.31 11.56 -8.00
C PHE A 13 21.71 12.32 -9.28
N ASN A 14 22.95 12.80 -9.37
CA ASN A 14 23.42 13.58 -10.53
C ASN A 14 22.41 14.68 -10.93
N ASP A 15 21.99 15.50 -9.96
CA ASP A 15 21.01 16.60 -10.08
C ASP A 15 19.58 16.17 -10.47
N MET A 16 19.31 14.88 -10.64
CA MET A 16 17.94 14.39 -10.81
C MET A 16 17.29 14.09 -9.45
N PRO A 17 16.17 14.72 -9.11
CA PRO A 17 15.49 14.48 -7.85
C PRO A 17 14.87 13.07 -7.84
N ALA A 18 15.15 12.30 -6.79
CA ALA A 18 14.59 10.98 -6.57
C ALA A 18 13.60 10.96 -5.41
N VAL A 19 13.77 11.86 -4.43
CA VAL A 19 12.85 12.10 -3.32
C VAL A 19 12.87 13.59 -3.01
N GLU A 20 11.70 14.21 -2.88
CA GLU A 20 11.52 15.63 -2.63
C GLU A 20 10.64 15.87 -1.41
N ASP A 21 11.15 16.63 -0.46
CA ASP A 21 10.48 17.09 0.77
C ASP A 21 9.64 16.02 1.47
N PHE A 22 10.18 14.81 1.60
CA PHE A 22 9.47 13.71 2.22
C PHE A 22 9.45 13.85 3.75
N ASN A 23 8.24 13.89 4.31
CA ASN A 23 7.99 14.07 5.72
C ASN A 23 7.13 12.95 6.29
N LEU A 24 7.63 12.17 7.26
CA LEU A 24 6.90 11.08 7.88
C LEU A 24 7.21 11.00 9.38
N ASN A 25 6.17 10.83 10.16
CA ASN A 25 6.25 10.45 11.56
C ASN A 25 5.55 9.10 11.74
N ALA A 26 6.27 8.07 12.15
CA ALA A 26 5.71 6.79 12.51
C ALA A 26 5.81 6.56 14.02
N GLU A 27 4.78 5.96 14.59
CA GLU A 27 4.72 5.62 16.02
C GLU A 27 5.42 4.29 16.31
N GLN A 28 5.70 4.03 17.58
CA GLN A 28 6.28 2.75 17.98
C GLN A 28 5.26 1.62 17.74
N GLY A 29 5.69 0.56 17.06
CA GLY A 29 4.86 -0.59 16.72
C GLY A 29 3.93 -0.34 15.53
N GLU A 30 3.98 0.82 14.87
CA GLU A 30 3.19 1.12 13.69
C GLU A 30 3.70 0.38 12.46
N PHE A 31 2.79 -0.07 11.62
CA PHE A 31 3.08 -0.65 10.30
C PHE A 31 2.73 0.37 9.20
N VAL A 32 3.74 0.94 8.56
CA VAL A 32 3.57 1.94 7.50
C VAL A 32 4.02 1.37 6.16
N SER A 33 3.14 1.41 5.16
CA SER A 33 3.50 1.03 3.78
C SER A 33 3.79 2.22 2.90
N PHE A 34 4.86 2.13 2.10
CA PHE A 34 5.11 3.03 0.97
C PHE A 34 4.59 2.36 -0.30
N LEU A 35 3.57 2.95 -0.88
CA LEU A 35 2.86 2.47 -2.05
C LEU A 35 3.05 3.43 -3.22
N GLY A 36 3.27 2.93 -4.43
CA GLY A 36 3.42 3.77 -5.62
C GLY A 36 4.02 3.02 -6.79
N PRO A 37 4.06 3.61 -7.99
CA PRO A 37 4.63 3.01 -9.18
C PRO A 37 6.15 2.79 -9.05
N SER A 38 6.70 1.97 -9.94
CA SER A 38 8.16 1.74 -9.99
C SER A 38 8.89 3.06 -10.26
N GLY A 39 10.01 3.28 -9.54
CA GLY A 39 10.83 4.48 -9.71
C GLY A 39 10.34 5.74 -8.99
N CYS A 40 9.25 5.70 -8.20
CA CYS A 40 8.74 6.89 -7.49
C CYS A 40 9.48 7.23 -6.18
N GLY A 41 10.58 6.55 -5.84
CA GLY A 41 11.41 6.91 -4.68
C GLY A 41 11.26 6.02 -3.44
N LYS A 42 10.34 5.04 -3.38
CA LYS A 42 10.08 4.17 -2.22
C LYS A 42 11.33 3.47 -1.69
N THR A 43 11.99 2.67 -2.53
CA THR A 43 13.22 1.95 -2.17
C THR A 43 14.36 2.91 -1.82
N THR A 44 14.44 4.07 -2.48
CA THR A 44 15.43 5.10 -2.13
C THR A 44 15.19 5.64 -0.72
N THR A 45 13.94 5.95 -0.37
CA THR A 45 13.56 6.38 0.98
C THR A 45 13.85 5.29 2.01
N LEU A 46 13.49 4.03 1.71
CA LEU A 46 13.80 2.89 2.57
C LEU A 46 15.32 2.75 2.80
N ARG A 47 16.14 2.87 1.75
CA ARG A 47 17.61 2.81 1.84
C ARG A 47 18.20 3.96 2.63
N MET A 48 17.60 5.15 2.59
CA MET A 48 18.01 6.27 3.45
C MET A 48 17.72 5.98 4.92
N ILE A 49 16.57 5.39 5.26
CA ILE A 49 16.27 4.94 6.61
C ILE A 49 17.28 3.89 7.06
N ALA A 50 17.59 2.92 6.22
CA ALA A 50 18.58 1.86 6.50
C ALA A 50 20.03 2.37 6.60
N GLY A 51 20.33 3.55 6.04
CA GLY A 51 21.67 4.13 5.99
C GLY A 51 22.56 3.64 4.84
N PHE A 52 21.98 2.95 3.85
CA PHE A 52 22.68 2.59 2.62
C PHE A 52 22.81 3.76 1.65
N GLU A 53 21.91 4.75 1.79
CA GLU A 53 21.95 6.01 1.08
C GLU A 53 21.93 7.15 2.08
N LEU A 54 22.66 8.22 1.80
CA LEU A 54 22.56 9.46 2.58
C LEU A 54 21.57 10.41 1.89
N PRO A 55 20.67 11.06 2.65
CA PRO A 55 19.84 12.12 2.08
C PRO A 55 20.74 13.29 1.63
N THR A 56 20.32 14.02 0.59
CA THR A 56 20.96 15.27 0.16
C THR A 56 20.72 16.37 1.19
N SER A 57 19.51 16.38 1.78
CA SER A 57 19.16 17.26 2.92
C SER A 57 18.04 16.60 3.74
N GLY A 58 17.77 17.16 4.92
CA GLY A 58 16.77 16.66 5.85
C GLY A 58 17.38 15.82 6.97
N LYS A 59 16.52 15.27 7.84
CA LYS A 59 16.94 14.51 9.04
C LYS A 59 16.14 13.21 9.18
N ILE A 60 16.83 12.17 9.63
CA ILE A 60 16.24 10.86 9.98
C ILE A 60 16.55 10.58 11.44
N SER A 61 15.52 10.35 12.25
CA SER A 61 15.71 9.99 13.66
C SER A 61 14.85 8.78 14.05
N ILE A 62 15.39 7.96 14.96
CA ILE A 62 14.69 6.83 15.60
C ILE A 62 14.79 7.01 17.11
N ALA A 63 13.68 6.91 17.82
CA ALA A 63 13.60 7.11 19.27
C ALA A 63 14.29 8.42 19.74
N GLY A 64 14.17 9.47 18.95
CA GLY A 64 14.79 10.78 19.23
C GLY A 64 16.28 10.89 18.89
N GLN A 65 16.93 9.81 18.50
CA GLN A 65 18.34 9.81 18.10
C GLN A 65 18.47 10.15 16.60
N ASP A 66 19.26 11.15 16.25
CA ASP A 66 19.60 11.47 14.87
C ASP A 66 20.51 10.39 14.27
N LEU A 67 20.02 9.73 13.22
CA LEU A 67 20.73 8.69 12.50
C LEU A 67 21.11 9.09 11.08
N THR A 68 20.94 10.34 10.69
CA THR A 68 21.09 10.82 9.30
C THR A 68 22.40 10.38 8.66
N THR A 69 23.52 10.51 9.38
CA THR A 69 24.87 10.14 8.91
C THR A 69 25.42 8.85 9.51
N VAL A 70 24.62 8.15 10.34
CA VAL A 70 25.05 6.92 10.98
C VAL A 70 25.08 5.77 9.96
N PRO A 71 26.18 4.98 9.87
CA PRO A 71 26.27 3.89 8.92
C PRO A 71 25.31 2.73 9.27
N PRO A 72 24.90 1.88 8.30
CA PRO A 72 23.87 0.86 8.47
C PRO A 72 24.08 -0.08 9.65
N ASN A 73 25.33 -0.53 9.85
CA ASN A 73 25.69 -1.48 10.89
C ASN A 73 25.57 -0.91 12.34
N LYS A 74 25.31 0.37 12.49
CA LYS A 74 25.15 1.05 13.79
C LYS A 74 23.73 1.56 14.03
N ARG A 75 22.77 1.32 13.10
CA ARG A 75 21.40 1.83 13.21
C ARG A 75 20.43 0.93 13.98
N ASN A 76 20.82 -0.28 14.33
CA ASN A 76 19.94 -1.30 14.95
C ASN A 76 18.62 -1.50 14.19
N ILE A 77 18.73 -1.68 12.87
CA ILE A 77 17.62 -1.88 11.94
C ILE A 77 17.71 -3.29 11.35
N GLY A 78 16.58 -3.98 11.26
CA GLY A 78 16.45 -5.21 10.49
C GLY A 78 15.97 -4.89 9.07
N MET A 79 16.55 -5.50 8.04
CA MET A 79 16.11 -5.31 6.67
C MET A 79 15.96 -6.62 5.92
N VAL A 80 14.87 -6.73 5.18
CA VAL A 80 14.62 -7.81 4.21
C VAL A 80 14.62 -7.18 2.81
N PHE A 81 15.47 -7.70 1.95
CA PHE A 81 15.61 -7.26 0.56
C PHE A 81 14.65 -8.04 -0.35
N GLN A 82 14.31 -7.49 -1.49
CA GLN A 82 13.46 -8.09 -2.50
C GLN A 82 13.93 -9.51 -2.93
N SER A 83 15.24 -9.73 -3.03
CA SER A 83 15.82 -11.03 -3.38
C SER A 83 16.04 -11.97 -2.19
N TYR A 84 15.49 -11.61 -0.99
CA TYR A 84 15.72 -12.29 0.30
C TYR A 84 17.18 -12.26 0.77
N ALA A 85 18.15 -12.24 -0.15
CA ALA A 85 19.59 -12.13 0.08
C ALA A 85 20.11 -13.11 1.16
N LEU A 86 19.61 -14.36 1.19
CA LEU A 86 20.14 -15.40 2.06
C LEU A 86 21.55 -15.79 1.64
N PHE A 87 22.41 -16.07 2.61
CA PHE A 87 23.76 -16.56 2.34
C PHE A 87 23.69 -18.00 1.81
N PRO A 88 24.02 -18.26 0.53
CA PRO A 88 23.79 -19.57 -0.10
C PRO A 88 24.66 -20.67 0.48
N ASN A 89 25.82 -20.32 1.05
CA ASN A 89 26.80 -21.24 1.65
C ASN A 89 26.58 -21.48 3.14
N MET A 90 25.48 -20.94 3.72
CA MET A 90 25.08 -21.11 5.10
C MET A 90 23.73 -21.82 5.17
N ASN A 91 23.57 -22.71 6.14
CA ASN A 91 22.28 -23.31 6.42
C ASN A 91 21.32 -22.30 7.07
N VAL A 92 20.06 -22.70 7.32
CA VAL A 92 19.03 -21.84 7.91
C VAL A 92 19.45 -21.30 9.27
N ALA A 93 19.94 -22.17 10.17
CA ALA A 93 20.36 -21.75 11.50
C ALA A 93 21.53 -20.75 11.45
N GLU A 94 22.48 -20.99 10.54
CA GLU A 94 23.63 -20.09 10.35
C GLU A 94 23.22 -18.74 9.76
N ASN A 95 22.25 -18.72 8.82
CA ASN A 95 21.68 -17.50 8.29
C ASN A 95 21.02 -16.68 9.39
N ILE A 96 20.14 -17.28 10.19
CA ILE A 96 19.44 -16.61 11.29
C ILE A 96 20.42 -16.08 12.33
N GLY A 97 21.39 -16.91 12.73
CA GLY A 97 22.38 -16.55 13.75
C GLY A 97 23.50 -15.61 13.27
N TYR A 98 23.57 -15.28 11.99
CA TYR A 98 24.68 -14.53 11.41
C TYR A 98 24.89 -13.17 12.07
N GLY A 99 23.85 -12.35 12.20
CA GLY A 99 23.94 -11.02 12.81
C GLY A 99 24.38 -11.07 14.27
N LEU A 100 23.88 -12.03 15.03
CA LEU A 100 24.28 -12.25 16.42
C LEU A 100 25.74 -12.65 16.55
N ARG A 101 26.24 -13.46 15.60
CA ARG A 101 27.65 -13.87 15.55
C ARG A 101 28.56 -12.68 15.29
N ILE A 102 28.19 -11.82 14.35
CA ILE A 102 28.93 -10.57 14.05
C ILE A 102 28.92 -9.62 15.27
N ALA A 103 27.79 -9.59 16.03
CA ALA A 103 27.68 -8.84 17.28
C ALA A 103 28.46 -9.47 18.46
N GLY A 104 29.17 -10.58 18.24
CA GLY A 104 30.00 -11.23 19.26
C GLY A 104 29.21 -11.94 20.36
N LYS A 105 27.95 -12.32 20.11
CA LYS A 105 27.10 -12.99 21.09
C LYS A 105 27.61 -14.42 21.42
N PRO A 106 27.45 -14.91 22.68
CA PRO A 106 27.80 -16.27 23.06
C PRO A 106 27.06 -17.32 22.22
N LYS A 107 27.74 -18.45 21.93
CA LYS A 107 27.14 -19.53 21.12
C LYS A 107 25.80 -20.04 21.67
N LEU A 108 25.67 -20.13 23.01
CA LEU A 108 24.43 -20.58 23.65
C LEU A 108 23.26 -19.60 23.39
N GLU A 109 23.52 -18.29 23.54
CA GLU A 109 22.52 -17.23 23.24
C GLU A 109 22.12 -17.29 21.79
N ILE A 110 23.06 -17.44 20.85
CA ILE A 110 22.78 -17.60 19.44
C ILE A 110 21.88 -18.82 19.19
N ALA A 111 22.20 -19.98 19.76
CA ALA A 111 21.44 -21.20 19.56
C ALA A 111 20.00 -21.08 20.08
N GLN A 112 19.83 -20.48 21.27
CA GLN A 112 18.51 -20.22 21.85
C GLN A 112 17.69 -19.29 20.95
N ARG A 113 18.30 -18.18 20.51
CA ARG A 113 17.60 -17.20 19.65
C ARG A 113 17.25 -17.78 18.28
N VAL A 114 18.11 -18.59 17.69
CA VAL A 114 17.83 -19.31 16.44
C VAL A 114 16.62 -20.22 16.61
N GLN A 115 16.53 -20.97 17.71
CA GLN A 115 15.40 -21.85 17.99
C GLN A 115 14.09 -21.06 18.16
N GLU A 116 14.12 -19.93 18.89
CA GLU A 116 12.96 -19.02 19.01
C GLU A 116 12.49 -18.52 17.64
N MET A 117 13.44 -18.10 16.80
CA MET A 117 13.12 -17.58 15.47
C MET A 117 12.56 -18.67 14.55
N LEU A 118 13.07 -19.89 14.61
CA LEU A 118 12.54 -21.02 13.84
C LEU A 118 11.14 -21.39 14.29
N SER A 119 10.88 -21.38 15.60
CA SER A 119 9.54 -21.64 16.14
C SER A 119 8.53 -20.58 15.73
N LEU A 120 8.93 -19.28 15.68
CA LEU A 120 8.09 -18.16 15.28
C LEU A 120 7.51 -18.32 13.86
N ILE A 121 8.26 -18.97 12.96
CA ILE A 121 7.90 -19.21 11.55
C ILE A 121 7.55 -20.67 11.24
N HIS A 122 7.45 -21.56 12.26
CA HIS A 122 7.13 -22.98 12.13
C HIS A 122 8.09 -23.76 11.20
N LEU A 123 9.38 -23.50 11.30
CA LEU A 123 10.43 -24.15 10.50
C LEU A 123 11.51 -24.84 11.36
N GLU A 124 11.17 -25.37 12.54
CA GLU A 124 12.09 -25.99 13.47
C GLU A 124 12.91 -27.14 12.84
N ASN A 125 12.27 -27.92 11.98
CA ASN A 125 12.88 -29.08 11.30
C ASN A 125 13.77 -28.69 10.10
N PHE A 126 13.90 -27.40 9.80
CA PHE A 126 14.64 -26.91 8.62
C PHE A 126 15.99 -26.28 8.97
N SER A 127 16.40 -26.32 10.24
CA SER A 127 17.60 -25.64 10.76
C SER A 127 18.89 -25.94 10.00
N THR A 128 19.04 -27.18 9.53
CA THR A 128 20.24 -27.66 8.81
C THR A 128 20.13 -27.56 7.28
N ARG A 129 18.98 -27.17 6.74
CA ARG A 129 18.81 -27.01 5.29
C ARG A 129 19.48 -25.76 4.77
N TYR A 130 19.91 -25.83 3.51
CA TYR A 130 20.46 -24.67 2.78
C TYR A 130 19.38 -23.96 1.99
N PRO A 131 19.58 -22.67 1.62
CA PRO A 131 18.58 -21.87 0.88
C PRO A 131 18.03 -22.56 -0.38
N TYR A 132 18.86 -23.23 -1.15
CA TYR A 132 18.46 -23.94 -2.38
C TYR A 132 17.55 -25.17 -2.13
N GLN A 133 17.42 -25.60 -0.87
CA GLN A 133 16.53 -26.69 -0.46
C GLN A 133 15.17 -26.20 0.05
N LEU A 134 14.94 -24.88 0.02
CA LEU A 134 13.74 -24.23 0.51
C LEU A 134 12.89 -23.68 -0.63
N SER A 135 11.56 -23.72 -0.46
CA SER A 135 10.65 -22.97 -1.34
C SER A 135 10.85 -21.47 -1.18
N GLY A 136 10.39 -20.66 -2.14
CA GLY A 136 10.47 -19.19 -2.08
C GLY A 136 9.84 -18.61 -0.80
N GLY A 137 8.66 -19.09 -0.42
CA GLY A 137 8.01 -18.67 0.81
C GLY A 137 8.79 -19.06 2.08
N GLN A 138 9.46 -20.23 2.10
CA GLN A 138 10.34 -20.62 3.20
C GLN A 138 11.60 -19.74 3.27
N GLN A 139 12.20 -19.42 2.11
CA GLN A 139 13.33 -18.48 2.05
C GLN A 139 12.96 -17.10 2.59
N GLN A 140 11.79 -16.60 2.22
CA GLN A 140 11.28 -15.31 2.68
C GLN A 140 11.07 -15.32 4.21
N ARG A 141 10.46 -16.37 4.78
CA ARG A 141 10.32 -16.53 6.23
C ARG A 141 11.67 -16.53 6.95
N VAL A 142 12.65 -17.26 6.42
CA VAL A 142 14.02 -17.27 6.98
C VAL A 142 14.67 -15.89 6.90
N ALA A 143 14.50 -15.17 5.79
CA ALA A 143 15.02 -13.80 5.65
C ALA A 143 14.40 -12.84 6.66
N LEU A 144 13.07 -12.96 6.89
CA LEU A 144 12.35 -12.17 7.88
C LEU A 144 12.91 -12.40 9.30
N VAL A 145 12.99 -13.65 9.73
CA VAL A 145 13.48 -13.94 11.10
C VAL A 145 14.97 -13.70 11.25
N ARG A 146 15.78 -13.79 10.19
CA ARG A 146 17.17 -13.33 10.22
C ARG A 146 17.27 -11.84 10.55
N ALA A 147 16.41 -11.02 9.94
CA ALA A 147 16.35 -9.59 10.22
C ALA A 147 15.87 -9.31 11.66
N LEU A 148 14.97 -10.14 12.20
CA LEU A 148 14.41 -10.00 13.55
C LEU A 148 15.31 -10.58 14.64
N ALA A 149 16.25 -11.49 14.31
CA ALA A 149 17.09 -12.19 15.29
C ALA A 149 17.93 -11.24 16.14
N ILE A 150 18.36 -10.11 15.58
CA ILE A 150 19.21 -9.10 16.25
C ILE A 150 18.43 -8.13 17.16
N HIS A 151 17.12 -8.34 17.38
CA HIS A 151 16.24 -7.43 18.12
C HIS A 151 16.27 -5.99 17.60
N PRO A 152 15.94 -5.77 16.32
CA PRO A 152 15.98 -4.44 15.74
C PRO A 152 14.89 -3.52 16.32
N GLN A 153 15.14 -2.21 16.30
CA GLN A 153 14.15 -1.20 16.67
C GLN A 153 13.13 -0.96 15.56
N VAL A 154 13.56 -1.06 14.30
CA VAL A 154 12.73 -0.88 13.10
C VAL A 154 13.00 -2.03 12.14
N LEU A 155 11.93 -2.54 11.54
CA LEU A 155 11.97 -3.54 10.48
C LEU A 155 11.67 -2.87 9.13
N LEU A 156 12.54 -3.06 8.17
CA LEU A 156 12.40 -2.55 6.80
C LEU A 156 12.21 -3.71 5.84
N LEU A 157 11.15 -3.66 5.04
CA LEU A 157 10.79 -4.70 4.08
C LEU A 157 10.71 -4.10 2.67
N ASP A 158 11.64 -4.47 1.79
CA ASP A 158 11.73 -3.97 0.41
C ASP A 158 11.11 -4.97 -0.54
N GLU A 159 9.84 -4.79 -0.93
CA GLU A 159 9.05 -5.67 -1.81
C GLU A 159 9.18 -7.17 -1.48
N PRO A 160 8.98 -7.59 -0.22
CA PRO A 160 9.36 -8.92 0.22
C PRO A 160 8.50 -10.05 -0.37
N LEU A 161 7.37 -9.75 -1.00
CA LEU A 161 6.44 -10.74 -1.56
C LEU A 161 6.39 -10.75 -3.09
N SER A 162 7.11 -9.85 -3.77
CA SER A 162 7.02 -9.65 -5.22
C SER A 162 7.40 -10.88 -6.07
N ALA A 163 8.28 -11.75 -5.56
CA ALA A 163 8.75 -12.95 -6.26
C ALA A 163 7.89 -14.21 -6.05
N LEU A 164 6.75 -14.09 -5.34
CA LEU A 164 5.92 -15.22 -4.93
C LEU A 164 4.61 -15.28 -5.71
N ASP A 165 4.06 -16.51 -5.84
CA ASP A 165 2.72 -16.71 -6.41
C ASP A 165 1.61 -16.14 -5.51
N ALA A 166 0.42 -15.88 -6.09
CA ALA A 166 -0.67 -15.19 -5.42
C ALA A 166 -1.15 -15.91 -4.15
N LYS A 167 -1.20 -17.23 -4.13
CA LYS A 167 -1.69 -18.00 -2.97
C LYS A 167 -0.73 -17.87 -1.79
N ILE A 168 0.56 -18.10 -2.03
CA ILE A 168 1.60 -17.99 -1.00
C ILE A 168 1.68 -16.55 -0.49
N ARG A 169 1.51 -15.56 -1.37
CA ARG A 169 1.51 -14.14 -1.00
C ARG A 169 0.43 -13.80 0.04
N VAL A 170 -0.79 -14.32 -0.12
CA VAL A 170 -1.88 -14.10 0.86
C VAL A 170 -1.52 -14.68 2.23
N GLU A 171 -1.00 -15.91 2.28
CA GLU A 171 -0.61 -16.56 3.53
C GLU A 171 0.51 -15.78 4.25
N LEU A 172 1.53 -15.36 3.50
CA LEU A 172 2.68 -14.65 4.06
C LEU A 172 2.35 -13.22 4.49
N ARG A 173 1.41 -12.53 3.84
CA ARG A 173 0.88 -11.25 4.32
C ARG A 173 0.38 -11.37 5.75
N GLN A 174 -0.52 -12.33 5.99
CA GLN A 174 -1.07 -12.55 7.33
C GLN A 174 0.01 -12.89 8.37
N GLU A 175 1.00 -13.69 7.95
CA GLU A 175 2.10 -14.08 8.84
C GLU A 175 3.01 -12.90 9.19
N ILE A 176 3.39 -12.06 8.22
CA ILE A 176 4.17 -10.85 8.46
C ILE A 176 3.44 -9.93 9.45
N ARG A 177 2.13 -9.69 9.26
CA ARG A 177 1.35 -8.85 10.16
C ARG A 177 1.25 -9.45 11.56
N ARG A 178 1.00 -10.75 11.68
CA ARG A 178 0.97 -11.46 12.95
C ARG A 178 2.29 -11.34 13.72
N ILE A 179 3.42 -11.57 13.05
CA ILE A 179 4.75 -11.46 13.66
C ILE A 179 5.02 -10.04 14.11
N GLN A 180 4.72 -9.05 13.27
CA GLN A 180 4.89 -7.64 13.58
C GLN A 180 4.09 -7.22 14.81
N GLN A 181 2.82 -7.61 14.90
CA GLN A 181 1.96 -7.33 16.06
C GLN A 181 2.44 -8.05 17.32
N GLN A 182 2.83 -9.33 17.22
CA GLN A 182 3.34 -10.10 18.34
C GLN A 182 4.62 -9.49 18.95
N LEU A 183 5.47 -8.90 18.10
CA LEU A 183 6.74 -8.28 18.54
C LEU A 183 6.60 -6.79 18.85
N GLY A 184 5.49 -6.15 18.44
CA GLY A 184 5.29 -4.70 18.60
C GLY A 184 6.35 -3.86 17.89
N ILE A 185 6.91 -4.36 16.75
CA ILE A 185 8.01 -3.71 16.06
C ILE A 185 7.51 -2.71 15.02
N THR A 186 8.06 -1.49 15.03
CA THR A 186 7.80 -0.50 13.99
C THR A 186 8.30 -1.00 12.64
N THR A 187 7.42 -1.00 11.62
CA THR A 187 7.73 -1.60 10.33
C THR A 187 7.47 -0.61 9.20
N ILE A 188 8.44 -0.47 8.30
CA ILE A 188 8.27 0.20 7.01
C ILE A 188 8.30 -0.85 5.91
N TYR A 189 7.25 -0.87 5.12
CA TYR A 189 7.01 -1.85 4.08
C TYR A 189 6.93 -1.16 2.71
N VAL A 190 7.75 -1.56 1.77
CA VAL A 190 7.70 -1.07 0.39
C VAL A 190 6.98 -2.07 -0.48
N THR A 191 6.00 -1.60 -1.25
CA THR A 191 5.29 -2.41 -2.24
C THR A 191 4.77 -1.56 -3.40
N HIS A 192 4.48 -2.21 -4.51
CA HIS A 192 3.66 -1.66 -5.60
C HIS A 192 2.28 -2.35 -5.68
N ASP A 193 2.03 -3.33 -4.80
CA ASP A 193 0.76 -4.05 -4.71
C ASP A 193 -0.18 -3.35 -3.73
N GLN A 194 -1.32 -2.89 -4.24
CA GLN A 194 -2.32 -2.16 -3.46
C GLN A 194 -2.96 -3.04 -2.38
N GLU A 195 -3.23 -4.32 -2.69
CA GLU A 195 -3.82 -5.24 -1.72
C GLU A 195 -2.88 -5.48 -0.53
N GLU A 196 -1.56 -5.53 -0.76
CA GLU A 196 -0.58 -5.62 0.30
C GLU A 196 -0.62 -4.40 1.20
N ALA A 197 -0.54 -3.20 0.61
CA ALA A 197 -0.54 -1.96 1.35
C ALA A 197 -1.84 -1.78 2.17
N LEU A 198 -3.01 -1.99 1.54
CA LEU A 198 -4.30 -1.79 2.19
C LEU A 198 -4.62 -2.85 3.28
N SER A 199 -4.11 -4.08 3.12
CA SER A 199 -4.42 -5.17 4.06
C SER A 199 -3.47 -5.29 5.26
N LEU A 200 -2.23 -4.79 5.13
CA LEU A 200 -1.20 -4.94 6.16
C LEU A 200 -1.05 -3.73 7.07
N SER A 201 -1.32 -2.53 6.57
CA SER A 201 -0.82 -1.29 7.15
C SER A 201 -1.79 -0.66 8.13
N ASP A 202 -1.23 0.00 9.14
CA ASP A 202 -1.96 0.97 9.95
C ASP A 202 -2.09 2.29 9.18
N ARG A 203 -1.04 2.66 8.43
CA ARG A 203 -1.04 3.80 7.49
C ARG A 203 -0.33 3.46 6.19
N VAL A 204 -0.84 4.06 5.12
CA VAL A 204 -0.27 3.98 3.76
C VAL A 204 0.22 5.36 3.33
N VAL A 205 1.44 5.43 2.83
CA VAL A 205 2.02 6.60 2.18
C VAL A 205 2.01 6.33 0.68
N VAL A 206 1.16 7.03 -0.06
CA VAL A 206 1.15 6.96 -1.52
C VAL A 206 2.19 7.91 -2.08
N MET A 207 3.07 7.40 -2.94
CA MET A 207 4.18 8.15 -3.53
C MET A 207 4.08 8.20 -5.06
N SER A 208 4.40 9.35 -5.63
CA SER A 208 4.54 9.56 -7.07
C SER A 208 5.68 10.54 -7.35
N GLN A 209 6.48 10.27 -8.37
CA GLN A 209 7.53 11.17 -8.86
C GLN A 209 8.43 11.78 -7.76
N GLY A 210 8.82 10.97 -6.77
CA GLY A 210 9.66 11.39 -5.66
C GLY A 210 8.94 12.11 -4.52
N ARG A 211 7.64 12.34 -4.62
CA ARG A 211 6.83 13.09 -3.66
C ARG A 211 5.81 12.20 -2.96
N MET A 212 5.42 12.62 -1.78
CA MET A 212 4.28 12.05 -1.06
C MET A 212 3.00 12.71 -1.56
N GLU A 213 2.10 11.92 -2.14
CA GLU A 213 0.80 12.38 -2.66
C GLU A 213 -0.24 12.44 -1.55
N GLN A 214 -0.30 11.41 -0.71
CA GLN A 214 -1.22 11.32 0.42
C GLN A 214 -0.69 10.35 1.46
N VAL A 215 -1.02 10.59 2.72
CA VAL A 215 -0.79 9.65 3.83
C VAL A 215 -2.04 9.52 4.68
N GLY A 216 -2.46 8.31 4.97
CA GLY A 216 -3.66 8.04 5.77
C GLY A 216 -3.83 6.56 6.08
N THR A 217 -4.89 6.22 6.80
CA THR A 217 -5.31 4.84 6.98
C THR A 217 -5.70 4.21 5.63
N PRO A 218 -5.69 2.88 5.51
CA PRO A 218 -6.17 2.21 4.30
C PRO A 218 -7.56 2.67 3.84
N ALA A 219 -8.49 2.87 4.79
CA ALA A 219 -9.82 3.35 4.51
C ALA A 219 -9.83 4.78 3.95
N GLU A 220 -9.06 5.71 4.53
CA GLU A 220 -8.95 7.09 4.04
C GLU A 220 -8.37 7.15 2.62
N ILE A 221 -7.27 6.42 2.38
CA ILE A 221 -6.62 6.36 1.05
C ILE A 221 -7.57 5.83 -0.02
N TYR A 222 -8.39 4.83 0.32
CA TYR A 222 -9.32 4.21 -0.62
C TYR A 222 -10.57 5.05 -0.83
N THR A 223 -11.21 5.52 0.27
CA THR A 223 -12.52 6.18 0.23
C THR A 223 -12.41 7.67 -0.11
N TYR A 224 -11.34 8.34 0.39
CA TYR A 224 -11.17 9.80 0.26
C TYR A 224 -9.81 10.17 -0.35
N PRO A 225 -9.51 9.75 -1.58
CA PRO A 225 -8.28 10.16 -2.25
C PRO A 225 -8.23 11.68 -2.45
N GLU A 226 -7.08 12.28 -2.08
CA GLU A 226 -6.89 13.74 -2.13
C GLU A 226 -6.49 14.23 -3.52
N THR A 227 -5.93 13.36 -4.36
CA THR A 227 -5.50 13.71 -5.72
C THR A 227 -6.05 12.73 -6.76
N GLU A 228 -6.19 13.21 -7.99
CA GLU A 228 -6.58 12.35 -9.12
C GLU A 228 -5.61 11.16 -9.30
N PHE A 229 -4.33 11.37 -8.99
CA PHE A 229 -3.34 10.31 -9.02
C PHE A 229 -3.68 9.20 -8.02
N VAL A 230 -3.92 9.54 -6.75
CA VAL A 230 -4.26 8.56 -5.71
C VAL A 230 -5.55 7.84 -6.07
N ALA A 231 -6.57 8.58 -6.51
CA ALA A 231 -7.86 8.03 -6.93
C ALA A 231 -7.72 6.96 -8.03
N LYS A 232 -6.89 7.23 -9.05
CA LYS A 232 -6.63 6.32 -10.17
C LYS A 232 -5.69 5.18 -9.81
N PHE A 233 -4.73 5.45 -8.92
CA PHE A 233 -3.71 4.48 -8.58
C PHE A 233 -4.20 3.46 -7.56
N VAL A 234 -5.10 3.84 -6.65
CA VAL A 234 -5.61 2.94 -5.59
C VAL A 234 -7.02 2.47 -5.94
N GLY A 235 -7.13 1.21 -6.33
CA GLY A 235 -8.40 0.61 -6.78
C GLY A 235 -8.84 1.11 -8.15
N GLN A 236 -10.11 0.91 -8.45
CA GLN A 236 -10.74 1.42 -9.66
C GLN A 236 -11.67 2.59 -9.34
N ILE A 237 -11.79 3.53 -10.25
CA ILE A 237 -12.62 4.72 -10.06
C ILE A 237 -13.22 5.20 -11.38
N ASN A 238 -14.45 5.63 -11.34
CA ASN A 238 -15.06 6.43 -12.40
C ASN A 238 -14.69 7.89 -12.19
N LEU A 239 -14.15 8.54 -13.20
CA LEU A 239 -13.84 9.97 -13.21
C LEU A 239 -14.57 10.63 -14.36
N LEU A 240 -15.63 11.34 -14.04
CA LEU A 240 -16.55 11.92 -15.01
C LEU A 240 -16.38 13.44 -15.06
N PRO A 241 -16.14 14.04 -16.21
CA PRO A 241 -16.20 15.49 -16.32
C PRO A 241 -17.61 15.99 -15.99
N VAL A 242 -17.70 17.04 -15.18
CA VAL A 242 -18.96 17.61 -14.73
C VAL A 242 -18.98 19.12 -14.90
N ASP A 243 -20.19 19.66 -15.13
CA ASP A 243 -20.45 21.09 -15.07
C ASP A 243 -21.09 21.46 -13.73
N ILE A 244 -20.67 22.54 -13.12
CA ILE A 244 -21.23 23.02 -11.84
C ILE A 244 -22.56 23.70 -12.11
N ILE A 245 -23.60 23.35 -11.32
CA ILE A 245 -24.89 24.00 -11.30
C ILE A 245 -25.02 24.96 -10.12
N ASN A 246 -24.82 24.44 -8.91
CA ASN A 246 -24.93 25.19 -7.66
C ASN A 246 -23.84 24.77 -6.68
N PRO A 247 -22.72 25.53 -6.59
CA PRO A 247 -21.58 25.18 -5.75
C PRO A 247 -21.90 25.00 -4.26
N PRO A 248 -22.67 25.91 -3.62
CA PRO A 248 -22.99 25.77 -2.19
C PRO A 248 -23.76 24.49 -1.83
N GLU A 249 -24.60 24.02 -2.76
CA GLU A 249 -25.42 22.81 -2.56
C GLU A 249 -24.74 21.53 -3.06
N GLY A 250 -23.52 21.61 -3.59
CA GLY A 250 -22.81 20.48 -4.19
C GLY A 250 -23.50 19.94 -5.43
N LEU A 251 -24.27 20.76 -6.16
CA LEU A 251 -25.02 20.32 -7.32
C LEU A 251 -24.20 20.49 -8.60
N VAL A 252 -23.96 19.36 -9.27
CA VAL A 252 -23.26 19.28 -10.57
C VAL A 252 -24.11 18.52 -11.59
N LYS A 253 -23.71 18.49 -12.86
CA LYS A 253 -24.37 17.70 -13.91
C LYS A 253 -23.36 16.89 -14.72
N ILE A 254 -23.81 15.72 -15.13
CA ILE A 254 -23.18 14.86 -16.12
C ILE A 254 -24.09 14.95 -17.37
N GLY A 255 -23.63 15.67 -18.42
CA GLY A 255 -24.47 15.97 -19.55
C GLY A 255 -25.73 16.72 -19.13
N LYS A 256 -26.93 16.10 -19.22
CA LYS A 256 -28.21 16.69 -18.81
C LYS A 256 -28.71 16.23 -17.43
N GLN A 257 -28.03 15.27 -16.81
CA GLN A 257 -28.47 14.65 -15.57
C GLN A 257 -27.78 15.29 -14.35
N SER A 258 -28.58 15.67 -13.36
CA SER A 258 -28.07 16.32 -12.15
C SER A 258 -27.61 15.32 -11.13
N VAL A 259 -26.50 15.64 -10.46
CA VAL A 259 -25.91 14.86 -9.38
C VAL A 259 -25.61 15.78 -8.21
N ARG A 260 -25.91 15.34 -6.99
CA ARG A 260 -25.59 16.04 -5.75
C ARG A 260 -24.43 15.33 -5.04
N THR A 261 -23.43 16.10 -4.63
CA THR A 261 -22.36 15.64 -3.76
C THR A 261 -22.63 16.05 -2.32
N SER A 262 -22.13 15.31 -1.33
CA SER A 262 -22.31 15.64 0.08
C SER A 262 -21.52 16.88 0.53
N ARG A 263 -20.55 17.32 -0.24
CA ARG A 263 -19.71 18.49 0.05
C ARG A 263 -20.00 19.61 -0.92
N ALA A 264 -19.99 20.85 -0.41
CA ALA A 264 -20.02 22.02 -1.27
C ALA A 264 -18.84 22.02 -2.24
N VAL A 265 -19.10 22.42 -3.48
CA VAL A 265 -18.05 22.55 -4.51
C VAL A 265 -17.15 23.73 -4.13
N GLN A 266 -15.90 23.45 -3.78
CA GLN A 266 -14.91 24.51 -3.68
C GLN A 266 -14.48 24.91 -5.09
N HIS A 267 -14.38 26.20 -5.39
CA HIS A 267 -13.97 26.68 -6.70
C HIS A 267 -12.57 26.14 -7.01
N ALA A 268 -12.48 25.29 -8.03
CA ALA A 268 -11.21 24.92 -8.60
C ALA A 268 -10.78 26.02 -9.57
N ASP A 269 -9.72 26.72 -9.28
CA ASP A 269 -9.13 27.75 -10.13
C ASP A 269 -8.78 27.17 -11.51
N GLY A 270 -9.72 27.22 -12.45
CA GLY A 270 -9.50 26.95 -13.86
C GLY A 270 -9.30 25.48 -14.29
N HIS A 271 -9.38 24.51 -13.39
CA HIS A 271 -9.31 23.09 -13.74
C HIS A 271 -10.71 22.50 -13.97
N ALA A 272 -10.84 21.63 -14.99
CA ALA A 272 -12.06 20.88 -15.24
C ALA A 272 -12.33 19.94 -14.06
N LEU A 273 -13.39 20.18 -13.29
CA LEU A 273 -13.80 19.33 -12.18
C LEU A 273 -14.24 17.96 -12.69
N ARG A 274 -13.87 16.93 -11.95
CA ARG A 274 -14.28 15.56 -12.19
C ARG A 274 -15.02 15.00 -11.00
N LEU A 275 -16.18 14.41 -11.25
CA LEU A 275 -16.87 13.60 -10.27
C LEU A 275 -16.17 12.24 -10.17
N ALA A 276 -15.75 11.91 -8.99
CA ALA A 276 -15.15 10.64 -8.65
C ALA A 276 -16.18 9.75 -7.95
N ILE A 277 -16.31 8.50 -8.39
CA ILE A 277 -17.18 7.50 -7.77
C ILE A 277 -16.62 6.10 -7.97
N ARG A 278 -16.61 5.29 -6.92
CA ARG A 278 -16.15 3.90 -6.98
C ARG A 278 -17.18 3.03 -7.70
N PRO A 279 -16.75 2.03 -8.51
CA PRO A 279 -17.66 1.12 -9.20
C PRO A 279 -18.61 0.36 -8.27
N GLU A 280 -18.18 0.01 -7.09
CA GLU A 280 -18.94 -0.72 -6.05
C GLU A 280 -19.95 0.15 -5.29
N GLU A 281 -19.87 1.47 -5.40
CA GLU A 281 -20.82 2.41 -4.78
C GLU A 281 -22.07 2.60 -5.67
N LEU A 282 -22.04 2.12 -6.91
CA LEU A 282 -23.16 2.18 -7.83
C LEU A 282 -24.12 1.01 -7.60
N ASN A 283 -25.41 1.30 -7.48
CA ASN A 283 -26.48 0.34 -7.27
C ASN A 283 -27.46 0.31 -8.44
N LEU A 284 -28.18 -0.82 -8.57
CA LEU A 284 -29.19 -1.02 -9.64
C LEU A 284 -30.49 -0.30 -9.33
N GLY A 285 -31.10 0.26 -10.37
CA GLY A 285 -32.45 0.80 -10.35
C GLY A 285 -32.55 2.23 -9.82
N HIS A 286 -33.78 2.68 -9.59
CA HIS A 286 -34.13 4.02 -9.13
C HIS A 286 -34.43 4.04 -7.63
N VAL A 287 -33.85 4.98 -6.91
CA VAL A 287 -34.09 5.20 -5.47
C VAL A 287 -34.45 6.65 -5.22
N GLU A 288 -35.63 6.91 -4.64
CA GLU A 288 -36.06 8.27 -4.30
C GLU A 288 -35.13 8.89 -3.24
N GLY A 289 -34.65 10.10 -3.52
CA GLY A 289 -33.72 10.83 -2.64
C GLY A 289 -32.24 10.55 -2.90
N ALA A 290 -31.87 9.51 -3.65
CA ALA A 290 -30.51 9.27 -4.13
C ALA A 290 -30.22 9.97 -5.46
N ASN A 291 -28.96 10.03 -5.85
CA ASN A 291 -28.57 10.37 -7.22
C ASN A 291 -29.01 9.24 -8.15
N ASN A 292 -29.69 9.57 -9.24
CA ASN A 292 -30.12 8.59 -10.23
C ASN A 292 -29.58 9.00 -11.60
N LEU A 293 -28.95 8.04 -12.30
CA LEU A 293 -28.47 8.23 -13.67
C LEU A 293 -29.03 7.15 -14.57
N THR A 294 -29.39 7.57 -15.79
CA THR A 294 -29.87 6.68 -16.85
C THR A 294 -28.87 6.62 -17.98
N GLY A 295 -28.62 5.44 -18.47
CA GLY A 295 -27.69 5.19 -19.56
C GLY A 295 -28.06 3.95 -20.36
N LYS A 296 -27.10 3.43 -21.11
CA LYS A 296 -27.22 2.16 -21.84
C LYS A 296 -26.05 1.26 -21.50
N VAL A 297 -26.29 -0.04 -21.39
CA VAL A 297 -25.24 -1.02 -21.20
C VAL A 297 -24.32 -1.06 -22.41
N ASP A 298 -23.04 -0.73 -22.22
CA ASP A 298 -22.01 -0.77 -23.24
C ASP A 298 -21.26 -2.10 -23.25
N ALA A 299 -20.89 -2.63 -22.09
CA ALA A 299 -20.18 -3.91 -21.97
C ALA A 299 -20.45 -4.61 -20.63
N ILE A 300 -20.26 -5.94 -20.60
CA ILE A 300 -20.36 -6.76 -19.40
C ILE A 300 -19.12 -7.65 -19.32
N THR A 301 -18.43 -7.62 -18.18
CA THR A 301 -17.20 -8.40 -17.95
C THR A 301 -17.32 -9.20 -16.66
N TYR A 302 -17.10 -10.52 -16.75
CA TYR A 302 -17.09 -11.41 -15.59
C TYR A 302 -15.68 -11.50 -15.01
N LEU A 303 -15.51 -11.09 -13.75
CA LEU A 303 -14.23 -11.08 -13.03
C LEU A 303 -14.20 -12.10 -11.87
N GLY A 304 -14.98 -13.15 -11.98
CA GLY A 304 -15.12 -14.19 -10.95
C GLY A 304 -16.22 -13.85 -9.96
N SER A 305 -15.89 -13.38 -8.76
CA SER A 305 -16.87 -12.96 -7.74
C SER A 305 -17.59 -11.65 -8.05
N ILE A 306 -17.11 -10.92 -9.05
CA ILE A 306 -17.64 -9.62 -9.48
C ILE A 306 -18.06 -9.70 -10.94
N VAL A 307 -19.21 -9.09 -11.28
CA VAL A 307 -19.65 -8.76 -12.61
C VAL A 307 -19.53 -7.27 -12.78
N ARG A 308 -18.69 -6.82 -13.70
CA ARG A 308 -18.53 -5.41 -14.07
C ARG A 308 -19.42 -5.07 -15.24
N ILE A 309 -20.30 -4.10 -15.06
CA ILE A 309 -21.16 -3.55 -16.10
C ILE A 309 -20.64 -2.18 -16.44
N ARG A 310 -20.32 -1.96 -17.73
CA ARG A 310 -19.98 -0.63 -18.24
C ARG A 310 -21.22 -0.01 -18.87
N ILE A 311 -21.49 1.23 -18.47
CA ILE A 311 -22.71 1.96 -18.82
C ILE A 311 -22.30 3.25 -19.53
N ASP A 312 -22.90 3.52 -20.67
CA ASP A 312 -22.79 4.81 -21.36
C ASP A 312 -23.88 5.75 -20.85
N VAL A 313 -23.47 6.78 -20.13
CA VAL A 313 -24.33 7.87 -19.65
C VAL A 313 -24.00 9.13 -20.45
N GLU A 314 -24.78 9.43 -21.47
CA GLU A 314 -24.63 10.60 -22.35
C GLU A 314 -23.22 10.75 -22.97
N GLY A 315 -22.62 9.65 -23.41
CA GLY A 315 -21.26 9.61 -23.99
C GLY A 315 -20.11 9.47 -22.97
N GLN A 316 -20.43 9.36 -21.70
CA GLN A 316 -19.46 9.10 -20.65
C GLN A 316 -19.61 7.67 -20.12
N LEU A 317 -18.50 6.94 -20.06
CA LEU A 317 -18.49 5.53 -19.66
C LEU A 317 -18.26 5.40 -18.14
N LEU A 318 -19.23 4.79 -17.46
CA LEU A 318 -19.16 4.40 -16.05
C LEU A 318 -19.03 2.89 -15.93
N SER A 319 -18.21 2.44 -14.98
CA SER A 319 -18.15 1.04 -14.56
C SER A 319 -18.87 0.86 -13.24
N MET A 320 -19.72 -0.16 -13.15
CA MET A 320 -20.40 -0.60 -11.92
C MET A 320 -19.99 -2.02 -11.61
N ASP A 321 -19.67 -2.32 -10.36
CA ASP A 321 -19.30 -3.63 -9.88
C ASP A 321 -20.41 -4.24 -9.02
N LEU A 322 -20.89 -5.42 -9.43
CA LEU A 322 -21.89 -6.18 -8.70
C LEU A 322 -21.32 -7.51 -8.25
N PHE A 323 -21.75 -7.99 -7.09
CA PHE A 323 -21.45 -9.36 -6.70
C PHE A 323 -22.08 -10.37 -7.67
N ASN A 324 -21.30 -11.34 -8.13
CA ASN A 324 -21.75 -12.40 -9.02
C ASN A 324 -22.59 -13.45 -8.25
N GLU A 325 -23.79 -13.05 -7.88
CA GLU A 325 -24.75 -13.92 -7.19
C GLU A 325 -25.53 -14.79 -8.18
N ARG A 326 -25.94 -16.00 -7.73
CA ARG A 326 -26.73 -16.93 -8.59
C ARG A 326 -28.04 -16.36 -9.11
N LYS A 327 -28.58 -15.34 -8.43
CA LYS A 327 -29.84 -14.67 -8.81
C LYS A 327 -29.63 -13.39 -9.61
N LEU A 328 -28.37 -12.99 -9.84
CA LEU A 328 -28.08 -11.77 -10.58
C LEU A 328 -28.60 -11.92 -12.01
N GLN A 329 -29.58 -11.10 -12.35
CA GLN A 329 -30.03 -10.98 -13.74
C GLN A 329 -29.17 -9.92 -14.44
N THR A 330 -28.23 -10.37 -15.26
CA THR A 330 -27.40 -9.48 -16.05
C THR A 330 -28.20 -8.89 -17.20
N PRO A 331 -28.15 -7.59 -17.43
CA PRO A 331 -28.78 -6.95 -18.59
C PRO A 331 -28.10 -7.42 -19.90
N LYS A 332 -28.65 -7.02 -21.03
CA LYS A 332 -28.01 -7.21 -22.34
C LYS A 332 -27.33 -5.92 -22.77
N ILE A 333 -26.30 -6.06 -23.60
CA ILE A 333 -25.67 -4.89 -24.24
C ILE A 333 -26.71 -4.15 -25.06
N GLY A 334 -26.74 -2.82 -24.86
CA GLY A 334 -27.72 -1.91 -25.49
C GLY A 334 -29.01 -1.70 -24.69
N ASP A 335 -29.27 -2.50 -23.65
CA ASP A 335 -30.45 -2.29 -22.81
C ASP A 335 -30.39 -0.92 -22.11
N PRO A 336 -31.53 -0.22 -21.94
CA PRO A 336 -31.59 0.92 -21.05
C PRO A 336 -31.30 0.49 -19.62
N PHE A 337 -30.50 1.28 -18.90
CA PHE A 337 -30.04 0.92 -17.60
C PHE A 337 -30.09 2.10 -16.66
N GLU A 338 -30.63 1.87 -15.48
CA GLU A 338 -30.79 2.87 -14.43
C GLU A 338 -29.97 2.49 -13.22
N ILE A 339 -29.18 3.43 -12.73
CA ILE A 339 -28.30 3.28 -11.58
C ILE A 339 -28.57 4.39 -10.58
N ASN A 340 -28.29 4.10 -9.32
CA ASN A 340 -28.35 5.05 -8.23
C ASN A 340 -27.11 4.99 -7.35
N PHE A 341 -26.85 6.06 -6.62
CA PHE A 341 -25.80 6.17 -5.60
C PHE A 341 -26.08 7.33 -4.64
N ASP A 342 -25.57 7.22 -3.44
CA ASP A 342 -25.75 8.25 -2.43
C ASP A 342 -24.84 9.46 -2.67
N ALA A 343 -25.21 10.62 -2.13
CA ALA A 343 -24.44 11.85 -2.30
C ALA A 343 -23.05 11.81 -1.64
N ASP A 344 -22.86 10.99 -0.63
CA ASP A 344 -21.58 10.76 0.07
C ASP A 344 -20.70 9.70 -0.61
N ALA A 345 -21.25 8.89 -1.52
CA ALA A 345 -20.54 7.92 -2.34
C ALA A 345 -19.72 8.58 -3.48
N CYS A 346 -19.89 9.88 -3.71
CA CYS A 346 -19.19 10.60 -4.75
C CYS A 346 -18.58 11.91 -4.23
N TRP A 347 -17.45 12.32 -4.83
CA TRP A 347 -16.76 13.56 -4.49
C TRP A 347 -16.16 14.21 -5.74
N LEU A 348 -15.69 15.45 -5.60
CA LEU A 348 -15.08 16.22 -6.69
C LEU A 348 -13.55 16.28 -6.50
N LEU A 349 -12.86 16.07 -7.59
CA LEU A 349 -11.41 16.18 -7.77
C LEU A 349 -11.06 17.23 -8.79
#